data_82bc596a1e7cb0a7894ece368927dcb0
#
_entry.id   82bc596a1e7cb0a7894ece368927dcb0
#
_cell.length_a   1.000
_cell.length_b   1.000
_cell.length_c   1.000
_cell.angle_alpha   90.00
_cell.angle_beta   90.00
_cell.angle_gamma   90.00
#
_symmetry.space_group_name_H-M   'P 1'
#
loop_
_entity.id
_entity.type
_entity.pdbx_description
1 polymer ?
#
loop_
_entity_poly.entity_id
_entity_poly.type
_entity_poly.pdbx_seq_one_letter_code
_entity_poly.pdbx_strand_id
1 'polypeptide(L)'
;ITTDSITATAIALWVFFTAFNLLEASLPSLISKIAPVGAKGTAIGIYSSTQFLGAFVGASIGGYLFGNFGSQSLYGFCGLLLAVWLVLAITMKTPAAVRSKMYSVQAMDLGQSKELSRRLAELPGVYEALVMVNEEVAYLKVDMQGFDETSVIKLLEEGVK
;
A
#
# COMPACT_ATOMS: atom_id res chain seq x y z
N ILE A 1 -40.44 11.33 -9.67
CA ILE A 1 -39.08 11.81 -9.32
C ILE A 1 -39.00 13.25 -9.84
N THR A 2 -38.91 14.22 -8.95
CA THR A 2 -38.78 15.64 -9.32
C THR A 2 -37.37 15.89 -9.88
N THR A 3 -37.19 16.87 -10.75
CA THR A 3 -35.91 17.24 -11.36
C THR A 3 -34.85 17.52 -10.28
N ASP A 4 -35.25 18.15 -9.16
CA ASP A 4 -34.38 18.42 -8.00
C ASP A 4 -33.83 17.15 -7.36
N SER A 5 -34.64 16.07 -7.31
CA SER A 5 -34.19 14.75 -6.79
C SER A 5 -33.17 14.09 -7.71
N ILE A 6 -33.31 14.24 -9.02
CA ILE A 6 -32.34 13.69 -9.99
C ILE A 6 -31.03 14.43 -9.91
N THR A 7 -31.06 15.75 -9.84
CA THR A 7 -29.84 16.57 -9.73
C THR A 7 -29.09 16.27 -8.42
N ALA A 8 -29.79 16.19 -7.29
CA ALA A 8 -29.19 15.84 -6.02
C ALA A 8 -28.56 14.44 -6.05
N THR A 9 -29.24 13.46 -6.64
CA THR A 9 -28.71 12.11 -6.81
C THR A 9 -27.45 12.09 -7.70
N ALA A 10 -27.48 12.83 -8.81
CA ALA A 10 -26.33 12.93 -9.71
C ALA A 10 -25.10 13.56 -9.01
N ILE A 11 -25.29 14.61 -8.23
CA ILE A 11 -24.22 15.24 -7.45
C ILE A 11 -23.67 14.27 -6.40
N ALA A 12 -24.54 13.56 -5.67
CA ALA A 12 -24.12 12.59 -4.66
C ALA A 12 -23.30 11.46 -5.28
N LEU A 13 -23.73 10.92 -6.42
CA LEU A 13 -23.01 9.91 -7.17
C LEU A 13 -21.66 10.43 -7.67
N TRP A 14 -21.61 11.64 -8.18
CA TRP A 14 -20.36 12.24 -8.66
C TRP A 14 -19.35 12.39 -7.52
N VAL A 15 -19.78 12.89 -6.36
CA VAL A 15 -18.91 13.00 -5.16
C VAL A 15 -18.44 11.62 -4.71
N PHE A 16 -19.37 10.65 -4.63
CA PHE A 16 -19.04 9.27 -4.23
C PHE A 16 -17.99 8.65 -5.16
N PHE A 17 -18.23 8.68 -6.48
CA PHE A 17 -17.29 8.09 -7.43
C PHE A 17 -15.95 8.81 -7.48
N THR A 18 -15.92 10.12 -7.26
CA THR A 18 -14.66 10.87 -7.15
C THR A 18 -13.84 10.38 -5.96
N ALA A 19 -14.45 10.28 -4.78
CA ALA A 19 -13.79 9.78 -3.58
C ALA A 19 -13.37 8.31 -3.73
N PHE A 20 -14.23 7.47 -4.30
CA PHE A 20 -13.95 6.07 -4.56
C PHE A 20 -12.75 5.88 -5.48
N ASN A 21 -12.72 6.54 -6.64
CA ASN A 21 -11.61 6.47 -7.57
C ASN A 21 -10.29 6.98 -6.97
N LEU A 22 -10.36 8.05 -6.15
CA LEU A 22 -9.18 8.55 -5.45
C LEU A 22 -8.59 7.51 -4.49
N LEU A 23 -9.44 6.84 -3.71
CA LEU A 23 -9.02 5.77 -2.81
C LEU A 23 -8.49 4.56 -3.59
N GLU A 24 -9.18 4.14 -4.64
CA GLU A 24 -8.80 2.99 -5.48
C GLU A 24 -7.43 3.20 -6.14
N ALA A 25 -7.11 4.40 -6.57
CA ALA A 25 -5.80 4.73 -7.11
C ALA A 25 -4.71 4.86 -6.02
N SER A 26 -5.06 5.40 -4.84
CA SER A 26 -4.10 5.71 -3.79
C SER A 26 -3.70 4.48 -2.94
N LEU A 27 -4.66 3.59 -2.65
CA LEU A 27 -4.43 2.45 -1.75
C LEU A 27 -3.40 1.45 -2.28
N PRO A 28 -3.45 0.99 -3.56
CA PRO A 28 -2.41 0.11 -4.10
C PRO A 28 -1.03 0.75 -4.10
N SER A 29 -0.96 2.06 -4.38
CA SER A 29 0.29 2.82 -4.30
C SER A 29 0.85 2.83 -2.89
N LEU A 30 0.00 3.06 -1.88
CA LEU A 30 0.38 3.03 -0.48
C LEU A 30 0.87 1.64 -0.06
N ILE A 31 0.13 0.58 -0.40
CA ILE A 31 0.53 -0.81 -0.13
C ILE A 31 1.91 -1.11 -0.74
N SER A 32 2.14 -0.72 -1.99
CA SER A 32 3.44 -0.91 -2.65
C SER A 32 4.59 -0.16 -1.94
N LYS A 33 4.32 0.98 -1.32
CA LYS A 33 5.32 1.75 -0.57
C LYS A 33 5.65 1.13 0.78
N ILE A 34 4.65 0.63 1.51
CA ILE A 34 4.86 0.06 2.86
C ILE A 34 5.28 -1.42 2.82
N ALA A 35 4.91 -2.15 1.77
CA ALA A 35 5.27 -3.55 1.61
C ALA A 35 6.80 -3.77 1.61
N PRO A 36 7.32 -4.87 2.16
CA PRO A 36 8.72 -5.24 2.06
C PRO A 36 9.19 -5.27 0.59
N VAL A 37 10.44 -4.90 0.34
CA VAL A 37 10.97 -4.75 -1.02
C VAL A 37 10.80 -6.02 -1.86
N GLY A 38 11.12 -7.19 -1.28
CA GLY A 38 11.01 -8.49 -1.96
C GLY A 38 9.60 -9.08 -2.00
N ALA A 39 8.59 -8.44 -1.38
CA ALA A 39 7.23 -9.00 -1.22
C ALA A 39 6.12 -8.07 -1.75
N LYS A 40 6.44 -7.07 -2.56
CA LYS A 40 5.46 -6.10 -3.10
C LYS A 40 4.33 -6.79 -3.87
N GLY A 41 4.66 -7.74 -4.73
CA GLY A 41 3.66 -8.50 -5.49
C GLY A 41 2.70 -9.28 -4.59
N THR A 42 3.24 -9.97 -3.58
CA THR A 42 2.44 -10.70 -2.59
C THR A 42 1.53 -9.75 -1.80
N ALA A 43 2.03 -8.60 -1.37
CA ALA A 43 1.24 -7.61 -0.63
C ALA A 43 0.09 -7.06 -1.48
N ILE A 44 0.33 -6.75 -2.75
CA ILE A 44 -0.71 -6.31 -3.70
C ILE A 44 -1.72 -7.44 -3.94
N GLY A 45 -1.25 -8.68 -4.08
CA GLY A 45 -2.13 -9.85 -4.25
C GLY A 45 -3.06 -10.06 -3.05
N ILE A 46 -2.53 -9.99 -1.83
CA ILE A 46 -3.34 -10.07 -0.59
C ILE A 46 -4.35 -8.92 -0.53
N TYR A 47 -3.92 -7.69 -0.83
CA TYR A 47 -4.79 -6.53 -0.88
C TYR A 47 -5.96 -6.75 -1.85
N SER A 48 -5.68 -7.13 -3.09
CA SER A 48 -6.71 -7.36 -4.11
C SER A 48 -7.66 -8.50 -3.72
N SER A 49 -7.14 -9.61 -3.20
CA SER A 49 -7.97 -10.72 -2.73
C SER A 49 -8.91 -10.31 -1.60
N THR A 50 -8.40 -9.51 -0.65
CA THR A 50 -9.20 -8.97 0.46
C THR A 50 -10.28 -8.01 -0.04
N GLN A 51 -9.97 -7.18 -1.04
CA GLN A 51 -10.91 -6.25 -1.68
C GLN A 51 -12.07 -7.01 -2.34
N PHE A 52 -11.78 -8.05 -3.14
CA PHE A 52 -12.83 -8.86 -3.79
C PHE A 52 -13.65 -9.66 -2.78
N LEU A 53 -13.00 -10.20 -1.74
CA LEU A 53 -13.71 -10.89 -0.66
C LEU A 53 -14.65 -9.92 0.07
N GLY A 54 -14.18 -8.71 0.35
CA GLY A 54 -15.00 -7.66 0.96
C GLY A 54 -16.20 -7.27 0.11
N ALA A 55 -16.01 -7.16 -1.21
CA ALA A 55 -17.08 -6.87 -2.15
C ALA A 55 -18.14 -8.00 -2.17
N PHE A 56 -17.68 -9.27 -2.18
CA PHE A 56 -18.57 -10.43 -2.15
C PHE A 56 -19.40 -10.48 -0.84
N VAL A 57 -18.74 -10.34 0.31
CA VAL A 57 -19.40 -10.36 1.62
C VAL A 57 -20.36 -9.19 1.76
N GLY A 58 -19.92 -7.99 1.34
CA GLY A 58 -20.74 -6.78 1.38
C GLY A 58 -21.98 -6.87 0.52
N ALA A 59 -21.84 -7.38 -0.70
CA ALA A 59 -22.98 -7.61 -1.60
C ALA A 59 -23.97 -8.65 -1.05
N SER A 60 -23.45 -9.74 -0.45
CA SER A 60 -24.27 -10.80 0.14
C SER A 60 -25.08 -10.30 1.33
N ILE A 61 -24.42 -9.62 2.28
CA ILE A 61 -25.09 -9.04 3.45
C ILE A 61 -26.04 -7.92 3.04
N GLY A 62 -25.61 -7.04 2.12
CA GLY A 62 -26.43 -5.95 1.61
C GLY A 62 -27.70 -6.43 0.92
N GLY A 63 -27.59 -7.48 0.07
CA GLY A 63 -28.73 -8.11 -0.58
C GLY A 63 -29.70 -8.74 0.43
N TYR A 64 -29.19 -9.43 1.45
CA TYR A 64 -30.00 -10.01 2.51
C TYR A 64 -30.75 -8.93 3.31
N LEU A 65 -30.07 -7.87 3.72
CA LEU A 65 -30.68 -6.76 4.47
C LEU A 65 -31.74 -6.04 3.64
N PHE A 66 -31.45 -5.77 2.38
CA PHE A 66 -32.41 -5.13 1.47
C PHE A 66 -33.65 -5.99 1.27
N GLY A 67 -33.48 -7.30 1.03
CA GLY A 67 -34.57 -8.22 0.78
C GLY A 67 -35.51 -8.47 1.97
N ASN A 68 -34.97 -8.46 3.19
CA ASN A 68 -35.74 -8.77 4.40
C ASN A 68 -36.20 -7.53 5.18
N PHE A 69 -35.44 -6.45 5.15
CA PHE A 69 -35.65 -5.27 6.00
C PHE A 69 -35.80 -3.96 5.21
N GLY A 70 -35.69 -4.02 3.88
CA GLY A 70 -35.83 -2.87 2.99
C GLY A 70 -34.60 -1.94 2.92
N SER A 71 -34.72 -0.88 2.13
CA SER A 71 -33.63 0.04 1.81
C SER A 71 -33.06 0.79 3.03
N GLN A 72 -33.91 1.06 4.02
CA GLN A 72 -33.49 1.83 5.18
C GLN A 72 -32.47 1.10 6.05
N SER A 73 -32.61 -0.22 6.17
CA SER A 73 -31.68 -1.09 6.87
C SER A 73 -30.33 -1.20 6.14
N LEU A 74 -30.37 -1.24 4.81
CA LEU A 74 -29.17 -1.20 3.99
C LEU A 74 -28.38 0.10 4.18
N TYR A 75 -29.07 1.24 4.12
CA TYR A 75 -28.40 2.55 4.35
C TYR A 75 -27.84 2.68 5.76
N GLY A 76 -28.56 2.19 6.78
CA GLY A 76 -28.08 2.14 8.16
C GLY A 76 -26.82 1.31 8.30
N PHE A 77 -26.78 0.13 7.68
CA PHE A 77 -25.61 -0.75 7.65
C PHE A 77 -24.40 -0.10 6.95
N CYS A 78 -24.60 0.50 5.78
CA CYS A 78 -23.56 1.23 5.08
C CYS A 78 -23.01 2.40 5.91
N GLY A 79 -23.91 3.16 6.56
CA GLY A 79 -23.52 4.26 7.45
C GLY A 79 -22.70 3.80 8.64
N LEU A 80 -23.08 2.67 9.25
CA LEU A 80 -22.31 2.05 10.35
C LEU A 80 -20.91 1.65 9.89
N LEU A 81 -20.79 0.97 8.75
CA LEU A 81 -19.49 0.58 8.21
C LEU A 81 -18.60 1.78 7.89
N LEU A 82 -19.18 2.83 7.31
CA LEU A 82 -18.47 4.09 7.07
C LEU A 82 -17.98 4.73 8.37
N ALA A 83 -18.80 4.76 9.42
CA ALA A 83 -18.41 5.30 10.72
C ALA A 83 -17.25 4.49 11.33
N VAL A 84 -17.32 3.17 11.30
CA VAL A 84 -16.23 2.28 11.77
C VAL A 84 -14.96 2.53 10.97
N TRP A 85 -15.07 2.59 9.64
CA TRP A 85 -13.92 2.86 8.77
C TRP A 85 -13.30 4.24 9.04
N LEU A 86 -14.12 5.27 9.24
CA LEU A 86 -13.66 6.62 9.55
C LEU A 86 -12.88 6.65 10.88
N VAL A 87 -13.39 5.98 11.92
CA VAL A 87 -12.69 5.88 13.21
C VAL A 87 -11.34 5.19 13.02
N LEU A 88 -11.28 4.09 12.27
CA LEU A 88 -10.02 3.40 11.96
C LEU A 88 -9.07 4.32 11.18
N ALA A 89 -9.55 5.03 10.17
CA ALA A 89 -8.74 5.93 9.36
C ALA A 89 -8.13 7.08 10.19
N ILE A 90 -8.89 7.66 11.12
CA ILE A 90 -8.40 8.73 12.02
C ILE A 90 -7.33 8.20 12.99
N THR A 91 -7.43 6.94 13.41
CA THR A 91 -6.47 6.33 14.33
C THR A 91 -5.18 5.85 13.63
N MET A 92 -5.17 5.77 12.31
CA MET A 92 -4.00 5.34 11.55
C MET A 92 -2.86 6.37 11.62
N LYS A 93 -1.65 5.87 11.89
CA LYS A 93 -0.43 6.69 11.81
C LYS A 93 -0.04 6.88 10.35
N THR A 94 0.41 8.08 10.02
CA THR A 94 0.95 8.38 8.68
C THR A 94 2.18 7.50 8.42
N PRO A 95 2.21 6.73 7.32
CA PRO A 95 3.39 5.95 6.95
C PRO A 95 4.59 6.87 6.69
N ALA A 96 5.79 6.39 7.03
CA ALA A 96 7.02 7.12 6.74
C ALA A 96 7.15 7.37 5.23
N ALA A 97 7.67 8.54 4.86
CA ALA A 97 7.90 8.93 3.48
C ALA A 97 9.15 8.23 2.91
N VAL A 98 9.07 6.91 2.75
CA VAL A 98 10.17 6.11 2.20
C VAL A 98 10.15 6.07 0.67
N ARG A 99 11.35 6.07 0.06
CA ARG A 99 11.54 5.81 -1.37
C ARG A 99 12.33 4.54 -1.58
N SER A 100 12.00 3.81 -2.64
CA SER A 100 12.81 2.67 -3.09
C SER A 100 13.87 3.19 -4.06
N LYS A 101 15.14 2.88 -3.78
CA LYS A 101 16.28 3.08 -4.68
C LYS A 101 16.84 1.73 -5.08
N MET A 102 17.38 1.65 -6.28
CA MET A 102 18.00 0.44 -6.84
C MET A 102 19.43 0.77 -7.24
N TYR A 103 20.36 -0.12 -6.88
CA TYR A 103 21.76 -0.02 -7.24
C TYR A 103 22.20 -1.33 -7.87
N SER A 104 22.94 -1.26 -8.98
CA SER A 104 23.58 -2.47 -9.53
C SER A 104 24.67 -2.93 -8.59
N VAL A 105 24.72 -4.23 -8.37
CA VAL A 105 25.78 -4.90 -7.62
C VAL A 105 26.44 -5.94 -8.50
N GLN A 106 27.69 -6.25 -8.21
CA GLN A 106 28.37 -7.34 -8.95
C GLN A 106 27.83 -8.71 -8.52
N ALA A 107 28.02 -9.70 -9.38
CA ALA A 107 27.68 -11.07 -9.07
C ALA A 107 28.39 -11.53 -7.78
N MET A 108 27.62 -12.03 -6.83
CA MET A 108 28.11 -12.45 -5.52
C MET A 108 27.41 -13.71 -5.06
N ASP A 109 27.96 -14.38 -4.06
CA ASP A 109 27.33 -15.55 -3.43
C ASP A 109 26.20 -15.13 -2.47
N LEU A 110 25.31 -16.10 -2.17
CA LEU A 110 24.19 -15.91 -1.23
C LEU A 110 24.65 -15.48 0.17
N GLY A 111 25.84 -15.92 0.60
CA GLY A 111 26.42 -15.50 1.88
C GLY A 111 26.80 -14.02 1.87
N GLN A 112 27.49 -13.60 0.82
CA GLN A 112 27.91 -12.22 0.61
C GLN A 112 26.71 -11.27 0.45
N SER A 113 25.67 -11.68 -0.27
CA SER A 113 24.48 -10.88 -0.48
C SER A 113 23.71 -10.61 0.82
N LYS A 114 23.64 -11.60 1.72
CA LYS A 114 23.03 -11.42 3.04
C LYS A 114 23.83 -10.48 3.92
N GLU A 115 25.16 -10.62 3.92
CA GLU A 115 26.03 -9.73 4.71
C GLU A 115 25.99 -8.31 4.16
N LEU A 116 26.00 -8.12 2.84
CA LEU A 116 25.86 -6.82 2.21
C LEU A 116 24.49 -6.19 2.53
N SER A 117 23.42 -6.97 2.45
CA SER A 117 22.07 -6.51 2.83
C SER A 117 22.04 -6.03 4.29
N ARG A 118 22.67 -6.77 5.21
CA ARG A 118 22.75 -6.40 6.62
C ARG A 118 23.52 -5.10 6.82
N ARG A 119 24.70 -4.98 6.20
CA ARG A 119 25.53 -3.76 6.28
C ARG A 119 24.85 -2.54 5.70
N LEU A 120 24.14 -2.69 4.57
CA LEU A 120 23.36 -1.62 3.97
C LEU A 120 22.18 -1.20 4.86
N ALA A 121 21.54 -2.13 5.55
CA ALA A 121 20.44 -1.84 6.47
C ALA A 121 20.89 -1.11 7.77
N GLU A 122 22.18 -1.18 8.13
CA GLU A 122 22.76 -0.48 9.28
C GLU A 122 23.08 0.99 8.97
N LEU A 123 23.04 1.41 7.69
CA LEU A 123 23.33 2.78 7.30
C LEU A 123 22.21 3.75 7.72
N PRO A 124 22.57 4.98 8.13
CA PRO A 124 21.58 6.00 8.49
C PRO A 124 20.61 6.28 7.34
N GLY A 125 19.31 6.34 7.65
CA GLY A 125 18.26 6.61 6.65
C GLY A 125 17.87 5.41 5.79
N VAL A 126 18.44 4.23 6.01
CA VAL A 126 18.02 2.98 5.34
C VAL A 126 17.07 2.22 6.25
N TYR A 127 15.82 2.02 5.81
CA TYR A 127 14.81 1.23 6.53
C TYR A 127 14.89 -0.26 6.20
N GLU A 128 15.23 -0.57 4.96
CA GLU A 128 15.29 -1.96 4.48
C GLU A 128 16.27 -2.03 3.32
N ALA A 129 17.09 -3.07 3.30
CA ALA A 129 17.99 -3.37 2.21
C ALA A 129 17.83 -4.85 1.83
N LEU A 130 17.72 -5.13 0.54
CA LEU A 130 17.65 -6.47 -0.01
C LEU A 130 18.52 -6.56 -1.25
N VAL A 131 19.50 -7.47 -1.24
CA VAL A 131 20.37 -7.75 -2.39
C VAL A 131 19.88 -9.02 -3.07
N MET A 132 19.46 -8.91 -4.32
CA MET A 132 19.02 -10.02 -5.15
C MET A 132 20.15 -10.48 -6.06
N VAL A 133 20.72 -11.64 -5.74
CA VAL A 133 21.87 -12.22 -6.48
C VAL A 133 21.52 -12.49 -7.94
N ASN A 134 20.31 -13.01 -8.21
CA ASN A 134 19.87 -13.36 -9.57
C ASN A 134 19.65 -12.15 -10.48
N GLU A 135 19.39 -10.99 -9.92
CA GLU A 135 19.12 -9.74 -10.66
C GLU A 135 20.32 -8.81 -10.64
N GLU A 136 21.34 -9.11 -9.83
CA GLU A 136 22.53 -8.26 -9.60
C GLU A 136 22.13 -6.84 -9.15
N VAL A 137 21.08 -6.74 -8.31
CA VAL A 137 20.52 -5.47 -7.84
C VAL A 137 20.35 -5.47 -6.33
N ALA A 138 20.77 -4.38 -5.72
CA ALA A 138 20.45 -4.03 -4.33
C ALA A 138 19.25 -3.07 -4.30
N TYR A 139 18.18 -3.49 -3.65
CA TYR A 139 16.98 -2.69 -3.39
C TYR A 139 17.07 -2.09 -1.99
N LEU A 140 16.98 -0.77 -1.90
CA LEU A 140 16.98 -0.07 -0.63
C LEU A 140 15.70 0.73 -0.46
N LYS A 141 15.10 0.65 0.73
CA LYS A 141 14.06 1.58 1.20
C LYS A 141 14.74 2.65 2.06
N VAL A 142 14.64 3.90 1.65
CA VAL A 142 15.38 4.99 2.28
C VAL A 142 14.46 6.14 2.67
N ASP A 143 14.79 6.80 3.78
CA ASP A 143 14.21 8.08 4.17
C ASP A 143 15.01 9.21 3.52
N MET A 144 14.35 9.99 2.68
CA MET A 144 15.01 11.08 1.96
C MET A 144 15.58 12.19 2.86
N GLN A 145 15.15 12.27 4.14
CA GLN A 145 15.62 13.30 5.05
C GLN A 145 16.95 12.94 5.76
N GLY A 146 17.24 11.65 5.90
CA GLY A 146 18.43 11.15 6.60
C GLY A 146 19.35 10.27 5.76
N PHE A 147 19.07 10.11 4.47
CA PHE A 147 19.78 9.18 3.59
C PHE A 147 21.05 9.79 3.01
N ASP A 148 22.20 9.16 3.26
CA ASP A 148 23.48 9.49 2.64
C ASP A 148 23.81 8.49 1.54
N GLU A 149 23.66 8.95 0.28
CA GLU A 149 23.95 8.14 -0.90
C GLU A 149 25.43 7.80 -1.05
N THR A 150 26.31 8.69 -0.58
CA THR A 150 27.77 8.50 -0.66
C THR A 150 28.22 7.29 0.14
N SER A 151 27.65 7.12 1.33
CA SER A 151 27.94 5.98 2.20
C SER A 151 27.49 4.65 1.58
N VAL A 152 26.34 4.65 0.88
CA VAL A 152 25.86 3.46 0.17
C VAL A 152 26.78 3.08 -0.97
N ILE A 153 27.15 4.04 -1.84
CA ILE A 153 28.05 3.80 -2.98
C ILE A 153 29.40 3.26 -2.50
N LYS A 154 29.96 3.87 -1.45
CA LYS A 154 31.23 3.42 -0.88
C LYS A 154 31.17 1.97 -0.39
N LEU A 155 30.09 1.61 0.31
CA LEU A 155 29.91 0.26 0.83
C LEU A 155 29.66 -0.77 -0.28
N LEU A 156 29.00 -0.37 -1.37
CA LEU A 156 28.85 -1.20 -2.56
C LEU A 156 30.18 -1.44 -3.28
N GLU A 157 31.06 -0.42 -3.33
CA GLU A 157 32.41 -0.55 -3.91
C GLU A 157 33.37 -1.36 -3.02
N GLU A 158 33.26 -1.26 -1.68
CA GLU A 158 34.05 -2.06 -0.74
C GLU A 158 33.64 -3.53 -0.67
N GLY A 159 32.36 -3.83 -0.88
CA GLY A 159 31.82 -5.19 -0.91
C GLY A 159 32.30 -6.03 -2.12
N VAL A 160 32.98 -5.37 -3.05
CA VAL A 160 33.58 -5.97 -4.28
C VAL A 160 35.01 -6.48 -4.05
N LYS A 161 35.63 -6.22 -2.91
CA LYS A 161 36.96 -6.73 -2.54
C LYS A 161 36.85 -7.91 -1.57
#